data_10e41df8bad5c6ac54dc81546a84cbe8
#
_entry.id   10e41df8bad5c6ac54dc81546a84cbe8
#
_cell.length_a   1.000
_cell.length_b   1.000
_cell.length_c   1.000
_cell.angle_alpha   90.00
_cell.angle_beta   90.00
_cell.angle_gamma   90.00
#
_symmetry.space_group_name_H-M   'P 1'
#
loop_
_entity.id
_entity.type
_entity.pdbx_description
1 polymer ?
#
loop_
_entity_poly.entity_id
_entity_poly.type
_entity_poly.pdbx_seq_one_letter_code
_entity_poly.pdbx_strand_id
1 'polypeptide(L)'
;MTKKEYSREDASLDTLLDLNGEIFPMDNGYWTKFAASRVTPTEQIPHGIRYSLTLHDRNNTRVLGFDNAHTFKPKKNRYMARKITWDHKHKMEKVRPYEFESASRLIDDFWKDVEEILK
;
A
#
# COMPACT_ATOMS: atom_id res chain seq x y z
N MET A 1 10.32 -26.04 -1.83
CA MET A 1 10.26 -25.56 -1.69
C MET A 1 10.03 -24.95 -1.38
N THR A 2 9.96 -24.74 -1.44
CA THR A 2 9.85 -24.11 -1.06
C THR A 2 9.12 -23.22 -0.80
N LYS A 3 8.94 -22.94 -0.13
CA LYS A 3 8.23 -22.04 0.21
C LYS A 3 8.45 -20.81 -0.40
N LYS A 4 7.58 -20.26 -0.72
CA LYS A 4 7.68 -19.08 -1.38
C LYS A 4 8.00 -17.98 -0.49
N GLU A 5 8.92 -17.17 -0.84
CA GLU A 5 9.29 -16.05 -0.06
C GLU A 5 8.98 -14.85 -0.82
N TYR A 6 8.26 -13.90 -0.23
CA TYR A 6 7.86 -12.71 -0.95
C TYR A 6 9.03 -11.99 -1.55
N SER A 7 10.08 -11.78 -0.78
CA SER A 7 11.16 -10.93 -1.26
C SER A 7 11.92 -11.55 -2.39
N ARG A 8 11.87 -12.87 -2.51
CA ARG A 8 12.57 -13.53 -3.57
C ARG A 8 11.70 -13.76 -4.77
N GLU A 9 10.42 -14.05 -4.51
CA GLU A 9 9.53 -14.42 -5.58
C GLU A 9 8.90 -13.25 -6.26
N ASP A 10 8.85 -12.11 -5.61
CA ASP A 10 8.18 -10.94 -6.15
C ASP A 10 9.19 -9.97 -6.73
N ALA A 11 9.51 -10.18 -8.00
CA ALA A 11 10.48 -9.32 -8.66
C ALA A 11 9.99 -7.88 -8.75
N SER A 12 8.68 -7.65 -8.63
CA SER A 12 8.16 -6.31 -8.72
C SER A 12 8.43 -5.48 -7.46
N LEU A 13 8.96 -6.09 -6.41
CA LEU A 13 9.34 -5.31 -5.24
C LEU A 13 10.41 -4.29 -5.59
N ASP A 14 11.31 -4.63 -6.50
CA ASP A 14 12.33 -3.68 -6.90
C ASP A 14 11.70 -2.50 -7.62
N THR A 15 10.67 -2.74 -8.41
CA THR A 15 9.97 -1.66 -9.09
C THR A 15 9.34 -0.72 -8.06
N LEU A 16 8.72 -1.27 -7.04
CA LEU A 16 8.12 -0.44 -6.01
C LEU A 16 9.19 0.38 -5.30
N LEU A 17 10.33 -0.24 -4.99
CA LEU A 17 11.41 0.47 -4.32
C LEU A 17 11.96 1.60 -5.18
N ASP A 18 12.01 1.39 -6.49
CA ASP A 18 12.49 2.41 -7.40
C ASP A 18 11.56 3.61 -7.46
N LEU A 19 10.31 3.43 -7.10
CA LEU A 19 9.35 4.52 -7.11
C LEU A 19 9.42 5.36 -5.85
N ASN A 20 10.25 4.97 -4.89
CA ASN A 20 10.34 5.72 -3.64
C ASN A 20 10.65 7.18 -3.89
N GLY A 21 9.84 8.06 -3.34
CA GLY A 21 10.04 9.49 -3.45
C GLY A 21 9.40 10.12 -4.68
N GLU A 22 8.84 9.32 -5.57
CA GLU A 22 8.23 9.87 -6.78
C GLU A 22 6.91 10.54 -6.49
N ILE A 23 6.71 11.67 -7.14
CA ILE A 23 5.48 12.44 -7.04
C ILE A 23 4.97 12.63 -8.46
N PHE A 24 3.71 12.24 -8.69
CA PHE A 24 3.11 12.34 -10.02
C PHE A 24 1.94 13.31 -9.97
N PRO A 25 2.06 14.47 -10.63
CA PRO A 25 0.92 15.39 -10.73
C PRO A 25 -0.16 14.74 -11.59
N MET A 26 -1.40 14.92 -11.17
CA MET A 26 -2.54 14.38 -11.88
C MET A 26 -3.44 15.53 -12.30
N ASP A 27 -4.56 15.19 -12.91
CA ASP A 27 -5.50 16.21 -13.36
C ASP A 27 -6.14 16.94 -12.19
N ASN A 28 -6.57 18.16 -12.45
CA ASN A 28 -7.36 18.95 -11.50
C ASN A 28 -6.64 19.26 -10.19
N GLY A 29 -5.29 19.28 -10.25
CA GLY A 29 -4.53 19.64 -9.06
C GLY A 29 -4.28 18.50 -8.10
N TYR A 30 -4.75 17.31 -8.42
CA TYR A 30 -4.46 16.13 -7.62
C TYR A 30 -3.02 15.69 -7.85
N TRP A 31 -2.47 14.95 -6.91
CA TRP A 31 -1.12 14.42 -7.08
C TRP A 31 -0.95 13.17 -6.23
N THR A 32 -0.05 12.30 -6.67
CA THR A 32 0.24 11.07 -5.95
C THR A 32 1.67 11.10 -5.45
N LYS A 33 1.91 10.33 -4.41
CA LYS A 33 3.25 10.19 -3.87
C LYS A 33 3.50 8.74 -3.50
N PHE A 34 4.69 8.27 -3.84
CA PHE A 34 5.11 6.90 -3.54
C PHE A 34 6.26 6.93 -2.56
N ALA A 35 6.18 6.12 -1.54
CA ALA A 35 7.28 5.93 -0.60
C ALA A 35 7.40 4.43 -0.34
N ALA A 36 8.62 3.93 -0.36
CA ALA A 36 8.84 2.50 -0.12
C ALA A 36 10.27 2.29 0.33
N SER A 37 10.46 1.39 1.30
CA SER A 37 11.80 1.06 1.77
C SER A 37 11.80 -0.37 2.30
N ARG A 38 12.96 -0.99 2.28
CA ARG A 38 13.07 -2.34 2.80
C ARG A 38 13.14 -2.32 4.31
N VAL A 39 12.50 -3.30 4.92
CA VAL A 39 12.58 -3.51 6.36
C VAL A 39 12.76 -5.00 6.59
N THR A 40 13.14 -5.37 7.80
CA THR A 40 13.23 -6.78 8.14
C THR A 40 11.83 -7.38 8.14
N PRO A 41 11.62 -8.50 7.44
CA PRO A 41 10.30 -9.10 7.41
C PRO A 41 9.84 -9.51 8.80
N THR A 42 8.57 -9.32 9.07
CA THR A 42 7.93 -9.74 10.30
C THR A 42 6.62 -10.41 9.94
N GLU A 43 5.91 -10.91 10.94
CA GLU A 43 4.61 -11.49 10.68
C GLU A 43 3.65 -10.46 10.11
N GLN A 44 3.80 -9.21 10.51
CA GLN A 44 2.89 -8.16 10.06
C GLN A 44 3.32 -7.57 8.72
N ILE A 45 4.60 -7.68 8.39
CA ILE A 45 5.11 -7.19 7.12
C ILE A 45 5.97 -8.31 6.51
N PRO A 46 5.32 -9.39 6.09
CA PRO A 46 6.09 -10.56 5.65
C PRO A 46 6.87 -10.35 4.36
N HIS A 47 6.44 -9.40 3.53
CA HIS A 47 7.16 -9.13 2.28
C HIS A 47 8.38 -8.25 2.49
N GLY A 48 8.56 -7.67 3.69
CA GLY A 48 9.76 -6.92 3.99
C GLY A 48 9.85 -5.55 3.35
N ILE A 49 8.73 -4.96 3.00
CA ILE A 49 8.70 -3.63 2.41
C ILE A 49 7.72 -2.77 3.20
N ARG A 50 8.20 -1.61 3.65
CA ARG A 50 7.32 -0.62 4.23
C ARG A 50 7.00 0.38 3.13
N TYR A 51 5.72 0.62 2.92
CA TYR A 51 5.32 1.46 1.79
C TYR A 51 4.18 2.39 2.16
N SER A 52 4.05 3.44 1.36
CA SER A 52 2.94 4.37 1.48
C SER A 52 2.71 4.96 0.10
N LEU A 53 1.54 4.68 -0.47
CA LEU A 53 1.13 5.21 -1.77
C LEU A 53 -0.11 6.06 -1.51
N THR A 54 -0.04 7.34 -1.85
CA THR A 54 -1.13 8.26 -1.49
C THR A 54 -1.55 9.10 -2.67
N LEU A 55 -2.82 9.52 -2.63
CA LEU A 55 -3.37 10.49 -3.57
C LEU A 55 -3.91 11.65 -2.76
N HIS A 56 -3.56 12.86 -3.16
CA HIS A 56 -3.97 14.08 -2.49
C HIS A 56 -4.71 14.97 -3.45
N ASP A 57 -5.72 15.70 -2.96
CA ASP A 57 -6.42 16.64 -3.79
C ASP A 57 -5.65 17.97 -3.80
N ARG A 58 -6.20 18.96 -4.53
CA ARG A 58 -5.50 20.23 -4.68
C ARG A 58 -5.29 20.95 -3.36
N ASN A 59 -6.06 20.63 -2.36
CA ASN A 59 -5.92 21.24 -1.05
C ASN A 59 -5.05 20.42 -0.13
N ASN A 60 -4.36 19.43 -0.68
CA ASN A 60 -3.47 18.55 0.05
C ASN A 60 -4.17 17.66 1.06
N THR A 61 -5.44 17.37 0.81
CA THR A 61 -6.16 16.41 1.62
C THR A 61 -5.94 15.03 1.03
N ARG A 62 -5.52 14.09 1.86
CA ARG A 62 -5.31 12.73 1.38
C ARG A 62 -6.67 12.07 1.18
N VAL A 63 -6.93 11.66 -0.05
CA VAL A 63 -8.22 11.02 -0.37
C VAL A 63 -8.07 9.53 -0.60
N LEU A 64 -6.84 9.04 -0.77
CA LEU A 64 -6.60 7.62 -0.96
C LEU A 64 -5.21 7.30 -0.41
N GLY A 65 -5.06 6.15 0.21
CA GLY A 65 -3.75 5.71 0.67
C GLY A 65 -3.73 4.20 0.85
N PHE A 66 -2.62 3.60 0.44
CA PHE A 66 -2.33 2.20 0.72
C PHE A 66 -1.03 2.22 1.50
N ASP A 67 -1.01 1.67 2.69
CA ASP A 67 0.23 1.67 3.43
C ASP A 67 0.26 0.58 4.50
N ASN A 68 1.45 0.36 5.02
CA ASN A 68 1.65 -0.53 6.16
C ASN A 68 2.66 0.09 7.11
N ALA A 69 2.71 1.43 7.11
CA ALA A 69 3.77 2.12 7.83
C ALA A 69 3.59 2.08 9.33
N HIS A 70 2.39 1.80 9.81
CA HIS A 70 2.16 1.70 11.24
C HIS A 70 1.07 0.69 11.50
N THR A 71 0.91 0.34 12.75
CA THR A 71 -0.01 -0.69 13.16
C THR A 71 -1.43 -0.37 12.71
N PHE A 72 -2.06 -1.37 12.13
CA PHE A 72 -3.45 -1.27 11.73
C PHE A 72 -4.22 -2.29 12.54
N LYS A 73 -5.24 -1.82 13.27
CA LYS A 73 -6.08 -2.70 14.05
C LYS A 73 -7.51 -2.58 13.59
N PRO A 74 -8.00 -3.57 12.86
CA PRO A 74 -9.38 -3.50 12.41
C PRO A 74 -10.32 -3.59 13.58
N LYS A 75 -11.58 -3.30 13.31
CA LYS A 75 -12.59 -3.41 14.31
C LYS A 75 -12.50 -4.78 14.91
N LYS A 76 -12.64 -4.82 16.24
CA LYS A 76 -12.51 -6.06 16.91
C LYS A 76 -13.34 -7.15 16.32
N ASN A 77 -12.73 -8.23 16.00
CA ASN A 77 -13.38 -9.37 15.44
C ASN A 77 -12.49 -10.57 15.71
N ARG A 78 -12.89 -11.42 16.64
CA ARG A 78 -12.02 -12.50 17.05
C ARG A 78 -11.70 -13.48 15.94
N TYR A 79 -12.53 -13.57 14.92
CA TYR A 79 -12.23 -14.47 13.82
C TYR A 79 -11.14 -13.94 12.92
N MET A 80 -10.85 -12.66 13.01
CA MET A 80 -9.82 -12.07 12.19
C MET A 80 -8.54 -11.81 12.96
N ALA A 81 -8.48 -12.30 14.19
CA ALA A 81 -7.37 -11.95 15.04
C ALA A 81 -6.04 -12.50 14.59
N ARG A 82 -6.05 -13.67 13.93
CA ARG A 82 -4.77 -14.21 13.56
C ARG A 82 -4.43 -13.82 12.16
N LYS A 83 -3.19 -13.78 11.85
CA LYS A 83 -2.72 -13.47 10.52
C LYS A 83 -3.10 -12.12 10.03
N ILE A 84 -3.12 -11.13 10.90
CA ILE A 84 -3.40 -9.78 10.48
C ILE A 84 -2.09 -9.12 10.14
N THR A 85 -1.93 -8.69 8.90
CA THR A 85 -0.79 -7.90 8.52
C THR A 85 -1.15 -6.44 8.66
N TRP A 86 -0.15 -5.57 8.50
CA TRP A 86 -0.37 -4.13 8.66
C TRP A 86 -0.76 -3.47 7.35
N ASP A 87 -0.86 -4.22 6.26
CA ASP A 87 -1.27 -3.65 4.98
C ASP A 87 -2.72 -3.20 5.08
N HIS A 88 -2.98 -1.98 4.67
CA HIS A 88 -4.34 -1.46 4.73
C HIS A 88 -4.48 -0.33 3.73
N LYS A 89 -5.72 0.06 3.45
CA LYS A 89 -5.95 1.17 2.57
C LYS A 89 -6.97 2.12 3.16
N HIS A 90 -6.75 3.38 2.90
CA HIS A 90 -7.63 4.46 3.29
C HIS A 90 -8.28 4.99 2.03
N LYS A 91 -9.60 5.11 2.06
CA LYS A 91 -10.31 5.73 0.95
C LYS A 91 -11.31 6.67 1.56
N MET A 92 -11.10 7.97 1.31
CA MET A 92 -11.81 9.00 2.00
C MET A 92 -11.58 8.80 3.49
N GLU A 93 -12.60 8.58 4.28
CA GLU A 93 -12.41 8.42 5.70
C GLU A 93 -12.52 6.99 6.18
N LYS A 94 -12.54 6.04 5.25
CA LYS A 94 -12.68 4.64 5.62
C LYS A 94 -11.35 3.94 5.54
N VAL A 95 -11.12 3.03 6.47
CA VAL A 95 -9.89 2.25 6.54
C VAL A 95 -10.26 0.78 6.46
N ARG A 96 -9.60 0.05 5.59
CA ARG A 96 -9.86 -1.36 5.41
C ARG A 96 -8.57 -2.14 5.32
N PRO A 97 -8.59 -3.41 5.72
CA PRO A 97 -7.41 -4.24 5.48
C PRO A 97 -7.19 -4.38 3.98
N TYR A 98 -5.94 -4.51 3.60
CA TYR A 98 -5.58 -4.73 2.22
C TYR A 98 -4.74 -5.99 2.14
N GLU A 99 -5.11 -6.89 1.25
CA GLU A 99 -4.39 -8.14 1.10
C GLU A 99 -3.27 -7.95 0.10
N PHE A 100 -2.05 -7.86 0.58
CA PHE A 100 -0.89 -7.68 -0.28
C PHE A 100 -0.54 -9.02 -0.93
N GLU A 101 -0.57 -9.05 -2.26
CA GLU A 101 -0.18 -10.23 -3.01
C GLU A 101 1.17 -10.06 -3.66
N SER A 102 1.40 -8.90 -4.25
CA SER A 102 2.67 -8.58 -4.87
C SER A 102 2.75 -7.07 -5.02
N ALA A 103 3.95 -6.56 -5.21
CA ALA A 103 4.11 -5.13 -5.43
C ALA A 103 3.45 -4.71 -6.73
N SER A 104 3.51 -5.55 -7.74
CA SER A 104 2.86 -5.24 -9.01
C SER A 104 1.35 -5.10 -8.83
N ARG A 105 0.75 -5.99 -8.07
CA ARG A 105 -0.68 -5.93 -7.82
C ARG A 105 -1.03 -4.71 -6.98
N LEU A 106 -0.20 -4.39 -6.00
CA LEU A 106 -0.40 -3.21 -5.17
C LEU A 106 -0.42 -1.95 -6.03
N ILE A 107 0.54 -1.82 -6.93
CA ILE A 107 0.63 -0.65 -7.79
C ILE A 107 -0.59 -0.58 -8.70
N ASP A 108 -0.99 -1.70 -9.27
CA ASP A 108 -2.17 -1.74 -10.13
C ASP A 108 -3.44 -1.36 -9.36
N ASP A 109 -3.59 -1.90 -8.17
CA ASP A 109 -4.78 -1.60 -7.36
C ASP A 109 -4.82 -0.13 -7.00
N PHE A 110 -3.65 0.44 -6.68
CA PHE A 110 -3.59 1.85 -6.34
C PHE A 110 -4.02 2.71 -7.53
N TRP A 111 -3.45 2.46 -8.71
CA TRP A 111 -3.78 3.26 -9.87
C TRP A 111 -5.25 3.09 -10.28
N LYS A 112 -5.78 1.90 -10.09
CA LYS A 112 -7.17 1.67 -10.41
C LYS A 112 -8.07 2.53 -9.52
N ASP A 113 -7.76 2.59 -8.24
CA ASP A 113 -8.55 3.42 -7.32
C ASP A 113 -8.36 4.90 -7.63
N VAL A 114 -7.14 5.31 -8.03
CA VAL A 114 -6.91 6.69 -8.42
C VAL A 114 -7.80 7.05 -9.60
N GLU A 115 -7.84 6.19 -10.61
CA GLU A 115 -8.67 6.46 -11.77
C GLU A 115 -10.13 6.61 -11.40
N GLU A 116 -10.59 5.79 -10.48
CA GLU A 116 -11.98 5.89 -10.05
C GLU A 116 -12.29 7.21 -9.38
N ILE A 117 -11.37 7.67 -8.57
CA ILE A 117 -11.58 8.91 -7.85
C ILE A 117 -11.54 10.11 -8.80
N LEU A 118 -10.66 10.06 -9.79
CA LEU A 118 -10.49 11.18 -10.71
C LEU A 118 -11.50 11.21 -11.84
N LYS A 119 -12.31 10.19 -11.95
CA LYS A 119 -13.26 10.07 -13.02
C LYS A 119 -14.27 11.19 -13.10
#